data_7f1108b8377c944081e6467ee91b0dd1
#
_entry.id   7f1108b8377c944081e6467ee91b0dd1
#
_cell.length_a   1.000
_cell.length_b   1.000
_cell.length_c   1.000
_cell.angle_alpha   90.00
_cell.angle_beta   90.00
_cell.angle_gamma   90.00
#
_symmetry.space_group_name_H-M   'P 1'
#
loop_
_entity.id
_entity.type
_entity.pdbx_description
1 polymer ?
#
loop_
_entity_poly.entity_id
_entity_poly.type
_entity_poly.pdbx_seq_one_letter_code
_entity_poly.pdbx_strand_id
1 'polypeptide(L)'
;MKKSPTLPLIALAILLLVTSAAGSARAARLALEIMPAWELYPGLDEQGVRLGWAVAGAGYVNGDGYADILVGADKGGGDREGWAGLFLGSNGGPQSMAAWQVTGEDKGDLFGGAVDGAGDVNHDGYADIIIGASNYEGVAPSDEAGEGAAYVYLGGESGPALTPVWKAEGNLQAAGFGAAVAGVGYVNGDEYADVIVGMPGYVNGTLINAGAAFVYFGTADGPNPAYGWIDIGEQGGAQYGLEVNAAGDVNGDGYDDVLVGEPYNDHDIYLDAGAVYLYLGNQFSLSNVHAWSYLGYRGDDRLGTSVSGVGDLNKDGCDDVAVGAPGYNEGGVLNTGKVYVFYGCQATLSGLNDLPDWEFSIDQEGANVGIDVSGAGDTNQDGYADLLVGAHLYDDEQANEGIVYAFFGGPTGLAPLPNWEVEGNKNDTYFGYAVDGAGDTNGDDHADVLIGAPMFRVNEIIKGAAFVYLGSQQAVIHHINLPFIRK
;
A
#
# COMPACT_ATOMS: atom_id res chain seq x y z
N MET A 1 -77.80 -5.20 28.32
CA MET A 1 -76.97 -4.16 28.91
C MET A 1 -75.80 -4.81 29.66
N LYS A 2 -74.62 -4.73 29.13
CA LYS A 2 -73.36 -4.55 29.81
C LYS A 2 -72.24 -4.56 28.71
N LYS A 3 -71.56 -3.44 28.69
CA LYS A 3 -70.49 -3.13 27.71
C LYS A 3 -69.26 -3.98 27.97
N SER A 4 -68.63 -4.49 26.94
CA SER A 4 -67.24 -4.98 26.92
C SER A 4 -66.27 -3.81 26.89
N PRO A 5 -65.15 -3.85 27.62
CA PRO A 5 -64.14 -2.80 27.55
C PRO A 5 -63.16 -3.13 26.39
N THR A 6 -63.00 -2.17 25.52
CA THR A 6 -61.92 -2.07 24.57
C THR A 6 -60.59 -1.81 25.30
N LEU A 7 -59.61 -2.71 25.22
CA LEU A 7 -58.21 -2.43 25.60
C LEU A 7 -57.51 -1.71 24.42
N PRO A 8 -56.60 -0.80 24.69
CA PRO A 8 -56.17 0.19 23.72
C PRO A 8 -55.03 -0.28 22.83
N LEU A 9 -55.13 0.11 21.58
CA LEU A 9 -54.13 0.01 20.49
C LEU A 9 -52.81 0.77 20.75
N ILE A 10 -52.57 1.26 21.95
CA ILE A 10 -51.41 2.10 22.28
C ILE A 10 -50.13 1.28 22.61
N ALA A 11 -50.29 0.02 23.05
CA ALA A 11 -49.15 -0.83 23.41
C ALA A 11 -48.35 -1.39 22.21
N LEU A 12 -48.97 -1.47 21.01
CA LEU A 12 -48.34 -2.00 19.81
C LEU A 12 -47.51 -0.96 19.05
N ALA A 13 -47.85 0.33 19.22
CA ALA A 13 -47.11 1.43 18.57
C ALA A 13 -45.79 1.77 19.30
N ILE A 14 -45.69 1.51 20.61
CA ILE A 14 -44.50 1.75 21.39
C ILE A 14 -43.42 0.65 21.18
N LEU A 15 -43.86 -0.58 20.86
CA LEU A 15 -42.94 -1.69 20.59
C LEU A 15 -42.33 -1.60 19.17
N LEU A 16 -43.00 -0.99 18.21
CA LEU A 16 -42.49 -0.73 16.86
C LEU A 16 -41.55 0.50 16.81
N LEU A 17 -41.68 1.44 17.72
CA LEU A 17 -40.80 2.61 17.82
C LEU A 17 -39.48 2.29 18.53
N VAL A 18 -39.44 1.29 19.40
CA VAL A 18 -38.19 0.88 20.11
C VAL A 18 -37.32 0.00 19.21
N THR A 19 -37.91 -0.76 18.29
CA THR A 19 -37.13 -1.57 17.32
C THR A 19 -36.60 -0.74 16.14
N SER A 20 -37.20 0.42 15.83
CA SER A 20 -36.69 1.33 14.80
C SER A 20 -35.57 2.26 15.34
N ALA A 21 -35.53 2.52 16.66
CA ALA A 21 -34.50 3.35 17.27
C ALA A 21 -33.18 2.58 17.53
N ALA A 22 -33.22 1.26 17.65
CA ALA A 22 -32.03 0.43 17.77
C ALA A 22 -31.34 0.17 16.42
N GLY A 23 -32.10 0.27 15.30
CA GLY A 23 -31.54 0.17 13.94
C GLY A 23 -30.94 1.48 13.42
N SER A 24 -31.33 2.62 13.98
CA SER A 24 -30.85 3.94 13.50
C SER A 24 -29.61 4.46 14.23
N ALA A 25 -29.22 3.84 15.35
CA ALA A 25 -28.02 4.25 16.09
C ALA A 25 -26.71 3.60 15.56
N ARG A 26 -26.80 2.69 14.59
CA ARG A 26 -25.67 2.08 13.89
C ARG A 26 -25.31 2.78 12.58
N ALA A 27 -26.04 3.82 12.21
CA ALA A 27 -26.03 4.47 10.91
C ALA A 27 -25.36 5.84 10.91
N ALA A 28 -24.19 5.99 11.49
CA ALA A 28 -23.43 7.25 11.39
C ALA A 28 -21.94 7.03 11.58
N ARG A 29 -21.23 6.58 10.56
CA ARG A 29 -19.77 6.64 10.51
C ARG A 29 -19.23 6.14 9.16
N LEU A 30 -19.20 6.96 8.11
CA LEU A 30 -18.39 6.69 6.93
C LEU A 30 -17.99 8.01 6.27
N ALA A 31 -16.69 8.19 6.04
CA ALA A 31 -16.14 9.29 5.29
C ALA A 31 -15.69 8.85 3.88
N LEU A 32 -15.74 7.57 3.55
CA LEU A 32 -15.50 7.05 2.21
C LEU A 32 -16.82 6.64 1.55
N GLU A 33 -16.92 6.79 0.25
CA GLU A 33 -18.05 6.30 -0.52
C GLU A 33 -18.09 4.76 -0.49
N ILE A 34 -19.30 4.19 -0.52
CA ILE A 34 -19.54 2.75 -0.43
C ILE A 34 -19.49 2.03 -1.78
N MET A 35 -19.53 2.80 -2.86
CA MET A 35 -19.38 2.29 -4.23
C MET A 35 -18.12 2.93 -4.81
N PRO A 36 -17.31 2.15 -5.54
CA PRO A 36 -16.16 2.75 -6.21
C PRO A 36 -16.63 3.80 -7.21
N ALA A 37 -16.00 4.96 -7.17
CA ALA A 37 -16.24 6.02 -8.15
C ALA A 37 -15.59 5.67 -9.49
N TRP A 38 -14.55 4.83 -9.45
CA TRP A 38 -13.81 4.40 -10.61
C TRP A 38 -13.44 2.91 -10.50
N GLU A 39 -13.53 2.22 -11.63
CA GLU A 39 -13.18 0.81 -11.75
C GLU A 39 -12.38 0.57 -13.03
N LEU A 40 -11.27 -0.13 -12.94
CA LEU A 40 -10.45 -0.52 -14.08
C LEU A 40 -10.45 -2.04 -14.27
N TYR A 41 -10.76 -2.46 -15.50
CA TYR A 41 -10.70 -3.86 -15.93
C TYR A 41 -9.92 -3.98 -17.24
N PRO A 42 -9.04 -4.99 -17.41
CA PRO A 42 -8.34 -5.24 -18.67
C PRO A 42 -9.31 -5.58 -19.81
N GLY A 43 -8.87 -5.36 -21.04
CA GLY A 43 -9.61 -5.73 -22.27
C GLY A 43 -10.04 -7.20 -22.32
N LEU A 44 -11.03 -7.54 -23.16
CA LEU A 44 -11.61 -8.90 -23.21
C LEU A 44 -10.61 -9.99 -23.68
N ASP A 45 -9.58 -9.62 -24.43
CA ASP A 45 -8.63 -10.56 -25.05
C ASP A 45 -7.42 -10.89 -24.15
N GLU A 46 -7.24 -10.18 -23.03
CA GLU A 46 -6.11 -10.37 -22.11
C GLU A 46 -6.49 -11.33 -20.98
N GLN A 47 -5.71 -12.39 -20.76
CA GLN A 47 -5.95 -13.41 -19.74
C GLN A 47 -4.77 -13.53 -18.77
N GLY A 48 -5.05 -13.57 -17.45
CA GLY A 48 -4.05 -13.78 -16.43
C GLY A 48 -3.10 -12.60 -16.23
N VAL A 49 -3.57 -11.40 -16.54
CA VAL A 49 -2.82 -10.12 -16.51
C VAL A 49 -2.49 -9.70 -15.08
N ARG A 50 -3.36 -10.01 -14.12
CA ARG A 50 -3.26 -9.61 -12.71
C ARG A 50 -3.19 -8.08 -12.53
N LEU A 51 -4.06 -7.33 -13.23
CA LEU A 51 -4.20 -5.88 -13.02
C LEU A 51 -4.52 -5.56 -11.55
N GLY A 52 -3.90 -4.51 -10.98
CA GLY A 52 -4.02 -4.21 -9.56
C GLY A 52 -3.19 -5.16 -8.67
N TRP A 53 -2.14 -5.77 -9.22
CA TRP A 53 -1.13 -6.47 -8.43
C TRP A 53 -0.36 -5.50 -7.53
N ALA A 54 -0.02 -4.33 -8.07
CA ALA A 54 0.47 -3.18 -7.34
C ALA A 54 -0.36 -1.95 -7.72
N VAL A 55 -0.59 -1.06 -6.78
CA VAL A 55 -1.30 0.20 -6.97
C VAL A 55 -0.59 1.29 -6.16
N ALA A 56 -0.57 2.53 -6.65
CA ALA A 56 0.01 3.65 -5.92
C ALA A 56 -0.64 4.99 -6.29
N GLY A 57 -0.71 5.91 -5.34
CA GLY A 57 -0.89 7.32 -5.61
C GLY A 57 0.37 7.88 -6.27
N ALA A 58 0.23 8.46 -7.45
CA ALA A 58 1.36 8.97 -8.21
C ALA A 58 1.63 10.47 -7.94
N GLY A 59 0.81 11.13 -7.12
CA GLY A 59 0.88 12.57 -6.90
C GLY A 59 0.39 13.37 -8.11
N TYR A 60 0.92 14.57 -8.32
CA TYR A 60 0.51 15.52 -9.37
C TYR A 60 1.44 15.42 -10.58
N VAL A 61 1.41 14.29 -11.30
CA VAL A 61 2.36 13.97 -12.37
C VAL A 61 2.25 14.94 -13.57
N ASN A 62 1.05 15.47 -13.83
CA ASN A 62 0.81 16.43 -14.91
C ASN A 62 0.62 17.89 -14.41
N GLY A 63 0.63 18.12 -13.09
CA GLY A 63 0.53 19.44 -12.48
C GLY A 63 -0.82 20.14 -12.66
N ASP A 64 -1.92 19.41 -12.94
CA ASP A 64 -3.25 19.99 -13.20
C ASP A 64 -4.07 20.26 -11.92
N GLY A 65 -3.55 19.85 -10.75
CA GLY A 65 -4.17 20.05 -9.44
C GLY A 65 -5.08 18.90 -8.99
N TYR A 66 -5.15 17.80 -9.74
CA TYR A 66 -5.76 16.53 -9.36
C TYR A 66 -4.66 15.50 -9.15
N ALA A 67 -4.76 14.71 -8.08
CA ALA A 67 -3.83 13.62 -7.87
C ALA A 67 -4.05 12.50 -8.89
N ASP A 68 -2.96 11.92 -9.36
CA ASP A 68 -2.95 10.87 -10.37
C ASP A 68 -2.68 9.51 -9.71
N ILE A 69 -3.09 8.41 -10.36
CA ILE A 69 -2.89 7.05 -9.85
C ILE A 69 -2.11 6.17 -10.82
N LEU A 70 -1.29 5.29 -10.26
CA LEU A 70 -0.50 4.31 -10.98
C LEU A 70 -1.01 2.90 -10.66
N VAL A 71 -1.20 2.09 -11.70
CA VAL A 71 -1.67 0.70 -11.56
C VAL A 71 -0.70 -0.22 -12.29
N GLY A 72 -0.24 -1.24 -11.59
CA GLY A 72 0.64 -2.27 -12.11
C GLY A 72 -0.07 -3.59 -12.41
N ALA A 73 0.51 -4.35 -13.33
CA ALA A 73 0.07 -5.68 -13.72
C ALA A 73 1.30 -6.52 -14.09
N ASP A 74 1.86 -7.25 -13.15
CA ASP A 74 3.11 -7.99 -13.26
C ASP A 74 3.14 -9.05 -14.39
N LYS A 75 1.99 -9.42 -14.92
CA LYS A 75 1.81 -10.32 -16.07
C LYS A 75 1.02 -9.68 -17.22
N GLY A 76 0.97 -8.34 -17.25
CA GLY A 76 0.40 -7.57 -18.35
C GLY A 76 1.23 -7.65 -19.62
N GLY A 77 0.71 -7.06 -20.69
CA GLY A 77 1.36 -7.05 -22.00
C GLY A 77 1.10 -8.31 -22.84
N GLY A 78 1.48 -8.24 -24.13
CA GLY A 78 1.20 -9.29 -25.12
C GLY A 78 1.90 -10.61 -24.86
N ASP A 79 3.13 -10.55 -24.38
CA ASP A 79 3.99 -11.70 -24.06
C ASP A 79 4.21 -11.91 -22.54
N ARG A 80 3.45 -11.19 -21.68
CA ARG A 80 3.56 -11.22 -20.22
C ARG A 80 4.87 -10.63 -19.70
N GLU A 81 5.32 -9.57 -20.33
CA GLU A 81 6.47 -8.78 -19.91
C GLU A 81 6.20 -7.95 -18.64
N GLY A 82 4.92 -7.79 -18.29
CA GLY A 82 4.44 -6.86 -17.27
C GLY A 82 4.01 -5.53 -17.86
N TRP A 83 3.22 -4.77 -17.12
CA TRP A 83 2.60 -3.51 -17.57
C TRP A 83 2.42 -2.55 -16.40
N ALA A 84 2.57 -1.26 -16.66
CA ALA A 84 2.15 -0.19 -15.78
C ALA A 84 1.41 0.90 -16.55
N GLY A 85 0.39 1.50 -15.93
CA GLY A 85 -0.40 2.57 -16.51
C GLY A 85 -0.74 3.66 -15.52
N LEU A 86 -0.59 4.92 -15.96
CA LEU A 86 -0.95 6.13 -15.22
C LEU A 86 -2.33 6.60 -15.66
N PHE A 87 -3.20 6.90 -14.68
CA PHE A 87 -4.55 7.43 -14.87
C PHE A 87 -4.63 8.81 -14.21
N LEU A 88 -4.85 9.84 -15.02
CA LEU A 88 -4.90 11.21 -14.53
C LEU A 88 -6.20 11.47 -13.77
N GLY A 89 -6.07 12.18 -12.66
CA GLY A 89 -7.20 12.73 -11.92
C GLY A 89 -8.02 13.72 -12.73
N SER A 90 -9.22 14.01 -12.30
CA SER A 90 -10.11 15.00 -12.93
C SER A 90 -11.29 15.31 -12.01
N ASN A 91 -12.07 16.37 -12.26
CA ASN A 91 -13.26 16.75 -11.48
C ASN A 91 -14.32 15.62 -11.26
N GLY A 92 -14.10 14.42 -11.74
CA GLY A 92 -14.99 13.27 -11.53
C GLY A 92 -14.24 12.02 -11.03
N GLY A 93 -13.03 12.20 -10.53
CA GLY A 93 -12.09 11.14 -10.19
C GLY A 93 -11.22 10.73 -11.39
N PRO A 94 -10.47 9.63 -11.31
CA PRO A 94 -9.53 9.22 -12.34
C PRO A 94 -10.18 8.99 -13.70
N GLN A 95 -9.45 9.32 -14.76
CA GLN A 95 -9.90 9.08 -16.15
C GLN A 95 -9.98 7.58 -16.43
N SER A 96 -10.94 7.16 -17.27
CA SER A 96 -11.19 5.74 -17.56
C SER A 96 -10.17 5.09 -18.50
N MET A 97 -9.28 5.86 -19.11
CA MET A 97 -8.20 5.38 -19.99
C MET A 97 -6.87 5.86 -19.44
N ALA A 98 -5.86 4.99 -19.48
CA ALA A 98 -4.51 5.36 -19.13
C ALA A 98 -4.05 6.51 -20.05
N ALA A 99 -3.59 7.60 -19.43
CA ALA A 99 -2.96 8.71 -20.16
C ALA A 99 -1.56 8.34 -20.61
N TRP A 100 -0.90 7.47 -19.85
CA TRP A 100 0.41 6.90 -20.12
C TRP A 100 0.41 5.43 -19.77
N GLN A 101 1.14 4.62 -20.54
CA GLN A 101 1.35 3.21 -20.24
C GLN A 101 2.60 2.68 -20.91
N VAL A 102 3.27 1.75 -20.23
CA VAL A 102 4.48 1.07 -20.72
C VAL A 102 4.45 -0.40 -20.31
N THR A 103 5.06 -1.27 -21.11
CA THR A 103 5.31 -2.69 -20.82
C THR A 103 6.79 -2.92 -20.53
N GLY A 104 7.11 -4.03 -19.87
CA GLY A 104 8.47 -4.51 -19.69
C GLY A 104 9.19 -4.74 -21.04
N GLU A 105 10.50 -4.90 -20.98
CA GLU A 105 11.34 -5.05 -22.17
C GLU A 105 11.27 -6.47 -22.72
N ASP A 106 11.24 -7.49 -21.83
CA ASP A 106 11.25 -8.89 -22.20
C ASP A 106 10.18 -9.71 -21.47
N LYS A 107 9.91 -10.88 -22.00
CA LYS A 107 8.88 -11.78 -21.49
C LYS A 107 9.21 -12.27 -20.07
N GLY A 108 8.32 -11.98 -19.15
CA GLY A 108 8.41 -12.46 -17.77
C GLY A 108 9.22 -11.56 -16.84
N ASP A 109 9.57 -10.34 -17.27
CA ASP A 109 10.29 -9.34 -16.47
C ASP A 109 9.58 -8.98 -15.17
N LEU A 110 8.27 -9.21 -15.11
CA LEU A 110 7.38 -8.78 -14.02
C LEU A 110 7.37 -7.25 -13.84
N PHE A 111 7.54 -6.48 -14.94
CA PHE A 111 7.45 -5.02 -14.93
C PHE A 111 6.09 -4.58 -14.39
N GLY A 112 6.07 -3.56 -13.51
CA GLY A 112 4.85 -3.15 -12.82
C GLY A 112 4.42 -4.11 -11.71
N GLY A 113 5.31 -5.04 -11.29
CA GLY A 113 5.12 -5.85 -10.09
C GLY A 113 5.26 -5.05 -8.80
N ALA A 114 5.98 -3.93 -8.85
CA ALA A 114 6.03 -2.88 -7.84
C ALA A 114 5.93 -1.53 -8.55
N VAL A 115 5.14 -0.61 -8.01
CA VAL A 115 4.95 0.75 -8.55
C VAL A 115 4.78 1.73 -7.40
N ASP A 116 5.31 2.96 -7.55
CA ASP A 116 5.08 4.04 -6.59
C ASP A 116 5.26 5.41 -7.22
N GLY A 117 4.73 6.47 -6.55
CA GLY A 117 5.11 7.85 -6.81
C GLY A 117 6.53 8.11 -6.31
N ALA A 118 7.39 8.62 -7.17
CA ALA A 118 8.80 8.89 -6.81
C ALA A 118 9.00 10.27 -6.14
N GLY A 119 7.95 11.09 -6.02
CA GLY A 119 8.08 12.50 -5.69
C GLY A 119 8.66 13.30 -6.87
N ASP A 120 9.11 14.51 -6.63
CA ASP A 120 9.76 15.37 -7.63
C ASP A 120 11.29 15.16 -7.56
N VAL A 121 11.79 14.11 -8.26
CA VAL A 121 13.20 13.67 -8.15
C VAL A 121 14.16 14.61 -8.87
N ASN A 122 13.64 15.52 -9.74
CA ASN A 122 14.45 16.46 -10.52
C ASN A 122 14.15 17.93 -10.20
N HIS A 123 13.22 18.20 -9.28
CA HIS A 123 12.79 19.52 -8.83
C HIS A 123 12.27 20.42 -9.98
N ASP A 124 11.46 19.84 -10.88
CA ASP A 124 10.84 20.57 -11.99
C ASP A 124 9.38 20.97 -11.72
N GLY A 125 8.82 20.57 -10.58
CA GLY A 125 7.48 20.89 -10.10
C GLY A 125 6.41 19.88 -10.50
N TYR A 126 6.77 18.76 -11.10
CA TYR A 126 5.89 17.62 -11.38
C TYR A 126 6.29 16.42 -10.53
N ALA A 127 5.32 15.64 -10.09
CA ALA A 127 5.61 14.37 -9.46
C ALA A 127 6.09 13.34 -10.50
N ASP A 128 7.05 12.51 -10.12
CA ASP A 128 7.64 11.47 -10.94
C ASP A 128 7.16 10.08 -10.47
N ILE A 129 7.40 9.03 -11.25
CA ILE A 129 6.98 7.68 -10.93
C ILE A 129 8.14 6.69 -10.99
N ILE A 130 8.13 5.68 -10.09
CA ILE A 130 9.10 4.59 -10.07
C ILE A 130 8.39 3.25 -10.29
N ILE A 131 9.02 2.36 -11.07
CA ILE A 131 8.47 1.05 -11.44
C ILE A 131 9.56 -0.01 -11.31
N GLY A 132 9.23 -1.14 -10.68
CA GLY A 132 10.08 -2.31 -10.56
C GLY A 132 9.76 -3.40 -11.59
N ALA A 133 10.78 -4.16 -11.95
CA ALA A 133 10.73 -5.33 -12.83
C ALA A 133 11.63 -6.42 -12.24
N SER A 134 11.16 -7.11 -11.20
CA SER A 134 12.01 -7.95 -10.33
C SER A 134 12.60 -9.20 -11.00
N ASN A 135 12.10 -9.57 -12.17
CA ASN A 135 12.62 -10.71 -12.91
C ASN A 135 13.25 -10.32 -14.26
N TYR A 136 13.57 -9.02 -14.42
CA TYR A 136 14.27 -8.55 -15.61
C TYR A 136 15.58 -9.32 -15.82
N GLU A 137 15.87 -9.66 -17.08
CA GLU A 137 17.12 -10.27 -17.53
C GLU A 137 17.87 -9.26 -18.39
N GLY A 138 19.05 -8.82 -17.97
CA GLY A 138 19.86 -7.85 -18.69
C GLY A 138 20.27 -8.32 -20.08
N VAL A 139 20.98 -7.47 -20.81
CA VAL A 139 21.49 -7.78 -22.15
C VAL A 139 22.92 -8.33 -22.05
N ALA A 140 23.19 -9.47 -22.72
CA ALA A 140 24.53 -10.07 -22.74
C ALA A 140 25.66 -9.04 -22.96
N PRO A 141 26.77 -9.14 -22.25
CA PRO A 141 27.30 -10.31 -21.50
C PRO A 141 26.91 -10.39 -20.02
N SER A 142 26.04 -9.54 -19.53
CA SER A 142 25.59 -9.48 -18.14
C SER A 142 24.11 -9.90 -17.99
N ASP A 143 23.61 -10.80 -18.88
CA ASP A 143 22.26 -11.36 -18.80
C ASP A 143 22.15 -12.37 -17.65
N GLU A 144 22.02 -11.86 -16.45
CA GLU A 144 21.84 -12.65 -15.23
C GLU A 144 20.34 -12.86 -15.00
N ALA A 145 19.83 -14.06 -15.28
CA ALA A 145 18.40 -14.38 -15.16
C ALA A 145 17.82 -13.98 -13.81
N GLY A 146 16.78 -13.13 -13.82
CA GLY A 146 16.11 -12.62 -12.63
C GLY A 146 16.96 -11.64 -11.81
N GLU A 147 17.90 -10.94 -12.43
CA GLU A 147 18.67 -9.90 -11.72
C GLU A 147 17.78 -8.76 -11.23
N GLY A 148 16.75 -8.43 -12.01
CA GLY A 148 15.80 -7.36 -11.75
C GLY A 148 16.26 -5.98 -12.15
N ALA A 149 15.32 -5.08 -12.34
CA ALA A 149 15.55 -3.68 -12.69
C ALA A 149 14.53 -2.75 -12.04
N ALA A 150 14.88 -1.46 -11.91
CA ALA A 150 13.97 -0.39 -11.53
C ALA A 150 14.12 0.78 -12.49
N TYR A 151 13.02 1.50 -12.72
CA TYR A 151 12.90 2.56 -13.72
C TYR A 151 12.23 3.79 -13.12
N VAL A 152 12.75 5.00 -13.41
CA VAL A 152 12.09 6.27 -13.08
C VAL A 152 11.69 6.99 -14.35
N TYR A 153 10.44 7.47 -14.40
CA TYR A 153 9.88 8.28 -15.48
C TYR A 153 9.49 9.63 -14.92
N LEU A 154 10.04 10.71 -15.52
CA LEU A 154 9.74 12.08 -15.11
C LEU A 154 8.34 12.50 -15.54
N GLY A 155 7.62 13.15 -14.63
CA GLY A 155 6.36 13.81 -14.88
C GLY A 155 6.50 15.03 -15.83
N GLY A 156 5.42 15.70 -16.10
CA GLY A 156 5.40 16.90 -16.95
C GLY A 156 4.01 17.22 -17.46
N GLU A 157 3.79 18.43 -17.99
CA GLU A 157 2.49 18.96 -18.47
C GLU A 157 1.67 17.98 -19.34
N SER A 158 2.33 17.06 -20.03
CA SER A 158 1.69 16.04 -20.89
C SER A 158 1.71 14.64 -20.29
N GLY A 159 2.03 14.50 -19.02
CA GLY A 159 2.34 13.22 -18.37
C GLY A 159 3.74 12.71 -18.70
N PRO A 160 4.13 11.53 -18.20
CA PRO A 160 5.49 11.02 -18.32
C PRO A 160 5.92 10.70 -19.75
N ALA A 161 7.23 10.82 -20.04
CA ALA A 161 7.81 10.31 -21.28
C ALA A 161 7.72 8.77 -21.31
N LEU A 162 7.68 8.17 -22.52
CA LEU A 162 7.66 6.69 -22.69
C LEU A 162 9.03 6.05 -22.43
N THR A 163 10.09 6.85 -22.32
CA THR A 163 11.45 6.39 -22.05
C THR A 163 11.81 6.80 -20.62
N PRO A 164 12.29 5.88 -19.77
CA PRO A 164 12.72 6.25 -18.44
C PRO A 164 13.92 7.20 -18.49
N VAL A 165 13.98 8.15 -17.57
CA VAL A 165 15.15 9.02 -17.38
C VAL A 165 16.27 8.25 -16.68
N TRP A 166 15.91 7.29 -15.87
CA TRP A 166 16.82 6.49 -15.09
C TRP A 166 16.41 5.02 -15.10
N LYS A 167 17.40 4.14 -15.16
CA LYS A 167 17.26 2.70 -15.00
C LYS A 167 18.46 2.18 -14.21
N ALA A 168 18.19 1.34 -13.23
CA ALA A 168 19.23 0.56 -12.54
C ALA A 168 18.92 -0.93 -12.63
N GLU A 169 19.96 -1.75 -12.68
CA GLU A 169 19.90 -3.20 -12.80
C GLU A 169 20.62 -3.87 -11.62
N GLY A 170 20.11 -5.01 -11.19
CA GLY A 170 20.64 -5.73 -10.02
C GLY A 170 22.02 -6.34 -10.24
N ASN A 171 22.35 -6.69 -11.48
CA ASN A 171 23.63 -7.29 -11.90
C ASN A 171 24.04 -8.52 -11.06
N LEU A 172 23.06 -9.25 -10.53
CA LEU A 172 23.26 -10.46 -9.73
C LEU A 172 22.11 -11.43 -9.99
N GLN A 173 22.44 -12.65 -10.42
CA GLN A 173 21.46 -13.67 -10.79
C GLN A 173 20.45 -13.96 -9.67
N ALA A 174 19.17 -13.98 -10.04
CA ALA A 174 18.03 -14.28 -9.16
C ALA A 174 17.95 -13.37 -7.91
N ALA A 175 18.48 -12.15 -8.01
CA ALA A 175 18.50 -11.21 -6.89
C ALA A 175 17.23 -10.38 -6.76
N GLY A 176 16.45 -10.23 -7.85
CA GLY A 176 15.16 -9.57 -7.84
C GLY A 176 15.22 -8.09 -7.47
N PHE A 177 16.21 -7.35 -7.99
CA PHE A 177 16.26 -5.90 -7.82
C PHE A 177 14.99 -5.26 -8.38
N GLY A 178 14.37 -4.33 -7.62
CA GLY A 178 13.07 -3.77 -7.98
C GLY A 178 11.88 -4.66 -7.60
N ALA A 179 12.06 -5.63 -6.68
CA ALA A 179 10.94 -6.38 -6.10
C ALA A 179 10.01 -5.48 -5.27
N ALA A 180 10.58 -4.49 -4.59
CA ALA A 180 9.89 -3.35 -3.99
C ALA A 180 10.58 -2.07 -4.42
N VAL A 181 9.82 -1.00 -4.63
CA VAL A 181 10.30 0.35 -4.97
C VAL A 181 9.43 1.37 -4.27
N ALA A 182 10.01 2.48 -3.80
CA ALA A 182 9.25 3.59 -3.25
C ALA A 182 9.96 4.94 -3.46
N GLY A 183 9.17 6.02 -3.55
CA GLY A 183 9.66 7.37 -3.30
C GLY A 183 9.82 7.58 -1.80
N VAL A 184 10.95 8.12 -1.37
CA VAL A 184 11.26 8.27 0.07
C VAL A 184 11.44 9.73 0.49
N GLY A 185 10.94 10.67 -0.32
CA GLY A 185 11.01 12.08 0.01
C GLY A 185 12.45 12.61 0.03
N TYR A 186 12.76 13.45 1.00
CA TYR A 186 14.01 14.26 1.07
C TYR A 186 14.93 13.75 2.18
N VAL A 187 15.41 12.48 2.06
CA VAL A 187 16.19 11.82 3.12
C VAL A 187 17.55 12.43 3.36
N ASN A 188 18.09 13.19 2.40
CA ASN A 188 19.41 13.81 2.46
C ASN A 188 19.35 15.34 2.67
N GLY A 189 18.13 15.91 2.73
CA GLY A 189 17.89 17.34 3.00
C GLY A 189 18.25 18.28 1.85
N ASP A 190 18.39 17.79 0.61
CA ASP A 190 18.42 18.62 -0.58
C ASP A 190 16.98 18.85 -1.14
N GLU A 191 16.86 19.48 -2.30
CA GLU A 191 15.56 19.84 -2.88
C GLU A 191 15.04 18.82 -3.92
N TYR A 192 15.66 17.63 -4.00
CA TYR A 192 15.31 16.55 -4.91
C TYR A 192 14.77 15.37 -4.12
N ALA A 193 13.62 14.86 -4.51
CA ALA A 193 13.10 13.65 -3.89
C ALA A 193 13.98 12.42 -4.22
N ASP A 194 14.09 11.51 -3.27
CA ASP A 194 14.93 10.32 -3.33
C ASP A 194 14.09 9.07 -3.54
N VAL A 195 14.71 7.98 -4.03
CA VAL A 195 14.01 6.71 -4.24
C VAL A 195 14.75 5.55 -3.60
N ILE A 196 14.01 4.55 -3.11
CA ILE A 196 14.54 3.30 -2.58
C ILE A 196 14.15 2.11 -3.45
N VAL A 197 15.04 1.14 -3.55
CA VAL A 197 14.85 -0.11 -4.30
C VAL A 197 15.30 -1.30 -3.45
N GLY A 198 14.42 -2.27 -3.28
CA GLY A 198 14.69 -3.54 -2.62
C GLY A 198 15.24 -4.60 -3.57
N MET A 199 16.08 -5.50 -3.03
CA MET A 199 16.74 -6.61 -3.72
C MET A 199 16.78 -7.85 -2.82
N PRO A 200 15.64 -8.53 -2.60
CA PRO A 200 15.51 -9.57 -1.57
C PRO A 200 16.37 -10.83 -1.83
N GLY A 201 16.76 -11.08 -3.06
CA GLY A 201 17.63 -12.20 -3.41
C GLY A 201 19.13 -11.90 -3.31
N TYR A 202 19.54 -10.71 -2.81
CA TYR A 202 20.95 -10.35 -2.67
C TYR A 202 21.72 -11.38 -1.84
N VAL A 203 22.98 -11.67 -2.27
CA VAL A 203 23.84 -12.64 -1.63
C VAL A 203 24.94 -11.93 -0.84
N ASN A 204 24.90 -12.03 0.49
CA ASN A 204 25.92 -11.47 1.39
C ASN A 204 26.96 -12.54 1.73
N GLY A 205 28.05 -12.60 0.99
CA GLY A 205 29.11 -13.61 1.17
C GLY A 205 28.61 -15.05 0.92
N THR A 206 28.32 -15.79 1.97
CA THR A 206 27.74 -17.16 1.88
C THR A 206 26.25 -17.21 2.23
N LEU A 207 25.68 -16.07 2.60
CA LEU A 207 24.27 -15.94 2.96
C LEU A 207 23.45 -15.71 1.68
N ILE A 208 22.78 -16.75 1.21
CA ILE A 208 21.93 -16.69 0.02
C ILE A 208 20.60 -16.06 0.42
N ASN A 209 20.06 -15.17 -0.43
CA ASN A 209 18.82 -14.44 -0.17
C ASN A 209 18.86 -13.71 1.19
N ALA A 210 20.01 -13.14 1.55
CA ALA A 210 20.10 -12.27 2.71
C ALA A 210 19.30 -10.98 2.47
N GLY A 211 19.31 -10.49 1.23
CA GLY A 211 18.61 -9.29 0.80
C GLY A 211 19.43 -8.02 0.95
N ALA A 212 19.00 -6.96 0.29
CA ALA A 212 19.58 -5.62 0.38
C ALA A 212 18.55 -4.55 0.00
N ALA A 213 18.77 -3.32 0.47
CA ALA A 213 18.02 -2.14 0.06
C ALA A 213 19.00 -1.02 -0.35
N PHE A 214 18.62 -0.25 -1.37
CA PHE A 214 19.45 0.79 -1.99
C PHE A 214 18.69 2.09 -2.10
N VAL A 215 19.25 3.22 -1.68
CA VAL A 215 18.68 4.55 -1.92
C VAL A 215 19.50 5.26 -2.99
N TYR A 216 18.80 5.85 -3.96
CA TYR A 216 19.34 6.66 -5.03
C TYR A 216 18.85 8.09 -4.85
N PHE A 217 19.79 9.03 -4.67
CA PHE A 217 19.44 10.43 -4.45
C PHE A 217 19.04 11.11 -5.74
N GLY A 218 17.99 11.92 -5.65
CA GLY A 218 17.52 12.77 -6.73
C GLY A 218 18.57 13.80 -7.16
N THR A 219 18.49 14.27 -8.39
CA THR A 219 19.33 15.34 -8.95
C THR A 219 18.56 16.05 -10.07
N ALA A 220 19.02 17.21 -10.53
CA ALA A 220 18.40 17.93 -11.65
C ALA A 220 18.21 17.11 -12.94
N ASP A 221 18.89 15.99 -13.09
CA ASP A 221 18.79 15.09 -14.23
C ASP A 221 18.01 13.79 -13.92
N GLY A 222 17.33 13.69 -12.76
CA GLY A 222 16.70 12.49 -12.20
C GLY A 222 17.62 11.79 -11.19
N PRO A 223 17.30 10.56 -10.72
CA PRO A 223 18.11 9.87 -9.71
C PRO A 223 19.55 9.64 -10.16
N ASN A 224 20.49 9.79 -9.20
CA ASN A 224 21.91 9.51 -9.44
C ASN A 224 22.09 8.05 -9.89
N PRO A 225 22.91 7.74 -10.92
CA PRO A 225 23.14 6.37 -11.37
C PRO A 225 23.87 5.50 -10.35
N ALA A 226 24.49 6.08 -9.34
CA ALA A 226 25.12 5.37 -8.21
C ALA A 226 24.26 5.56 -6.95
N TYR A 227 23.99 4.48 -6.25
CA TYR A 227 23.31 4.58 -4.96
C TYR A 227 24.10 5.43 -3.96
N GLY A 228 23.37 6.24 -3.18
CA GLY A 228 23.92 7.06 -2.11
C GLY A 228 23.99 6.33 -0.77
N TRP A 229 23.16 5.30 -0.60
CA TRP A 229 23.09 4.46 0.59
C TRP A 229 22.76 3.02 0.23
N ILE A 230 23.24 2.08 1.05
CA ILE A 230 22.94 0.66 0.98
C ILE A 230 22.94 0.06 2.39
N ASP A 231 22.01 -0.84 2.67
CA ASP A 231 22.14 -1.79 3.77
C ASP A 231 21.82 -3.21 3.31
N ILE A 232 22.37 -4.21 4.01
CA ILE A 232 22.40 -5.60 3.57
C ILE A 232 22.00 -6.50 4.72
N GLY A 233 21.07 -7.42 4.47
CA GLY A 233 20.62 -8.42 5.43
C GLY A 233 21.77 -9.29 5.97
N GLU A 234 21.69 -9.60 7.25
CA GLU A 234 22.71 -10.38 7.98
C GLU A 234 22.34 -11.86 8.15
N GLN A 235 21.13 -12.27 7.64
CA GLN A 235 20.65 -13.65 7.76
C GLN A 235 20.31 -14.22 6.37
N GLY A 236 20.78 -15.43 6.07
CA GLY A 236 20.46 -16.12 4.82
C GLY A 236 18.99 -16.56 4.79
N GLY A 237 18.29 -16.24 3.70
CA GLY A 237 16.89 -16.54 3.53
C GLY A 237 15.92 -15.48 4.06
N ALA A 238 16.38 -14.53 4.86
CA ALA A 238 15.53 -13.53 5.51
C ALA A 238 14.90 -12.50 4.56
N GLN A 239 15.51 -12.34 3.36
CA GLN A 239 14.98 -11.45 2.30
C GLN A 239 14.80 -10.00 2.77
N TYR A 240 15.83 -9.44 3.43
CA TYR A 240 15.86 -8.01 3.75
C TYR A 240 15.61 -7.16 2.49
N GLY A 241 14.75 -6.14 2.61
CA GLY A 241 14.35 -5.32 1.47
C GLY A 241 13.36 -6.00 0.52
N LEU A 242 12.64 -7.05 0.97
CA LEU A 242 11.48 -7.56 0.24
C LEU A 242 10.36 -6.52 0.19
N GLU A 243 10.27 -5.69 1.24
CA GLU A 243 9.43 -4.50 1.31
C GLU A 243 10.27 -3.30 1.73
N VAL A 244 10.05 -2.16 1.10
CA VAL A 244 10.70 -0.88 1.39
C VAL A 244 9.71 0.26 1.21
N ASN A 245 9.74 1.27 2.09
CA ASN A 245 8.83 2.43 1.97
C ASN A 245 9.39 3.66 2.68
N ALA A 246 8.85 4.84 2.37
CA ALA A 246 9.03 6.02 3.18
C ALA A 246 8.45 5.81 4.58
N ALA A 247 9.07 6.37 5.59
CA ALA A 247 8.49 6.50 6.93
C ALA A 247 7.91 7.91 7.17
N GLY A 248 8.29 8.90 6.35
CA GLY A 248 8.13 10.31 6.63
C GLY A 248 9.10 10.78 7.71
N ASP A 249 8.91 11.95 8.29
CA ASP A 249 9.73 12.51 9.38
C ASP A 249 9.20 12.02 10.74
N VAL A 250 9.58 10.79 11.16
CA VAL A 250 9.06 10.17 12.39
C VAL A 250 9.64 10.78 13.67
N ASN A 251 10.79 11.46 13.57
CA ASN A 251 11.48 12.03 14.73
C ASN A 251 11.35 13.56 14.86
N GLY A 252 10.78 14.24 13.84
CA GLY A 252 10.54 15.68 13.81
C GLY A 252 11.81 16.50 13.56
N ASP A 253 12.82 15.93 12.89
CA ASP A 253 14.11 16.63 12.64
C ASP A 253 14.16 17.34 11.29
N GLY A 254 13.18 17.14 10.44
CA GLY A 254 13.00 17.78 9.14
C GLY A 254 13.62 17.02 7.96
N TYR A 255 14.01 15.77 8.15
CA TYR A 255 14.46 14.85 7.12
C TYR A 255 13.51 13.66 7.07
N ASP A 256 13.18 13.19 5.86
CA ASP A 256 12.37 11.99 5.72
C ASP A 256 13.19 10.74 6.08
N ASP A 257 12.51 9.77 6.68
CA ASP A 257 13.07 8.51 7.18
C ASP A 257 12.61 7.33 6.32
N VAL A 258 13.22 6.16 6.46
CA VAL A 258 13.00 5.00 5.60
C VAL A 258 12.73 3.74 6.41
N LEU A 259 11.75 2.95 5.97
CA LEU A 259 11.43 1.61 6.48
C LEU A 259 11.94 0.53 5.54
N VAL A 260 12.47 -0.54 6.14
CA VAL A 260 12.87 -1.77 5.43
C VAL A 260 12.32 -2.99 6.14
N GLY A 261 11.55 -3.80 5.42
CA GLY A 261 10.98 -5.07 5.91
C GLY A 261 11.90 -6.26 5.62
N GLU A 262 11.89 -7.22 6.54
CA GLU A 262 12.63 -8.49 6.46
C GLU A 262 11.71 -9.64 6.95
N PRO A 263 10.67 -10.02 6.19
CA PRO A 263 9.59 -10.85 6.69
C PRO A 263 9.97 -12.31 7.00
N TYR A 264 11.09 -12.79 6.50
CA TYR A 264 11.59 -14.14 6.79
C TYR A 264 12.79 -14.13 7.76
N ASN A 265 12.93 -13.07 8.56
CA ASN A 265 13.91 -13.03 9.64
C ASN A 265 13.57 -14.06 10.73
N ASP A 266 14.56 -14.88 11.07
CA ASP A 266 14.48 -15.78 12.22
C ASP A 266 14.94 -15.05 13.48
N HIS A 267 14.10 -14.99 14.48
CA HIS A 267 14.43 -14.38 15.76
C HIS A 267 14.42 -15.45 16.88
N ASP A 268 15.57 -15.70 17.48
CA ASP A 268 15.80 -16.72 18.51
C ASP A 268 15.36 -18.13 18.04
N ILE A 269 14.22 -18.62 18.52
CA ILE A 269 13.63 -19.92 18.19
C ILE A 269 12.46 -19.81 17.20
N TYR A 270 12.12 -18.60 16.80
CA TYR A 270 10.97 -18.31 15.96
C TYR A 270 11.42 -18.17 14.51
N LEU A 271 11.11 -19.16 13.68
CA LEU A 271 11.42 -19.15 12.25
C LEU A 271 10.42 -18.25 11.52
N ASP A 272 10.90 -17.50 10.53
CA ASP A 272 10.09 -16.59 9.71
C ASP A 272 9.22 -15.65 10.58
N ALA A 273 9.74 -15.22 11.74
CA ALA A 273 9.03 -14.31 12.64
C ALA A 273 8.90 -12.90 12.02
N GLY A 274 9.90 -12.54 11.22
CA GLY A 274 10.00 -11.27 10.52
C GLY A 274 10.56 -10.12 11.36
N ALA A 275 10.94 -9.06 10.68
CA ALA A 275 11.49 -7.85 11.26
C ALA A 275 11.19 -6.62 10.41
N VAL A 276 11.23 -5.44 11.03
CA VAL A 276 11.22 -4.15 10.36
C VAL A 276 12.30 -3.26 10.97
N TYR A 277 12.92 -2.43 10.12
CA TYR A 277 14.01 -1.52 10.49
C TYR A 277 13.70 -0.10 10.03
N LEU A 278 14.02 0.89 10.87
CA LEU A 278 13.91 2.32 10.56
C LEU A 278 15.31 2.92 10.43
N TYR A 279 15.55 3.65 9.34
CA TYR A 279 16.76 4.41 9.06
C TYR A 279 16.44 5.89 8.98
N LEU A 280 17.07 6.69 9.84
CA LEU A 280 16.84 8.12 9.88
C LEU A 280 17.61 8.86 8.79
N GLY A 281 16.91 9.79 8.15
CA GLY A 281 17.48 10.79 7.25
C GLY A 281 18.39 11.77 7.98
N ASN A 282 19.22 12.47 7.26
CA ASN A 282 20.04 13.56 7.78
C ASN A 282 20.61 14.39 6.62
N GLN A 283 21.20 15.55 6.90
CA GLN A 283 21.72 16.50 5.90
C GLN A 283 22.70 15.94 4.83
N PHE A 284 22.98 14.65 4.81
CA PHE A 284 23.95 14.05 3.85
C PHE A 284 23.45 12.75 3.24
N SER A 285 22.62 11.97 3.95
CA SER A 285 22.25 10.61 3.59
C SER A 285 21.29 10.02 4.63
N LEU A 286 21.01 8.72 4.54
CA LEU A 286 20.48 7.93 5.65
C LEU A 286 21.58 7.53 6.64
N SER A 287 21.18 7.25 7.87
CA SER A 287 22.06 6.61 8.86
C SER A 287 22.52 5.22 8.38
N ASN A 288 23.78 4.86 8.63
CA ASN A 288 24.30 3.53 8.27
C ASN A 288 23.96 2.43 9.29
N VAL A 289 23.20 2.76 10.31
CA VAL A 289 22.71 1.84 11.34
C VAL A 289 21.25 2.20 11.57
N HIS A 290 20.39 1.20 11.59
CA HIS A 290 19.00 1.43 11.92
C HIS A 290 18.87 2.10 13.30
N ALA A 291 18.02 3.10 13.39
CA ALA A 291 17.76 3.81 14.64
C ALA A 291 16.76 3.04 15.52
N TRP A 292 15.94 2.23 14.89
CA TRP A 292 14.93 1.40 15.55
C TRP A 292 14.71 0.12 14.75
N SER A 293 14.28 -0.95 15.44
CA SER A 293 13.78 -2.18 14.83
C SER A 293 12.70 -2.81 15.71
N TYR A 294 11.75 -3.45 15.08
CA TYR A 294 10.74 -4.26 15.74
C TYR A 294 10.80 -5.68 15.18
N LEU A 295 10.94 -6.66 16.07
CA LEU A 295 11.15 -8.06 15.72
C LEU A 295 9.91 -8.88 16.04
N GLY A 296 9.56 -9.84 15.18
CA GLY A 296 8.52 -10.82 15.47
C GLY A 296 8.91 -11.76 16.60
N TYR A 297 7.94 -12.17 17.38
CA TYR A 297 8.13 -13.06 18.55
C TYR A 297 7.34 -14.36 18.43
N ARG A 298 6.88 -14.71 17.23
CA ARG A 298 6.22 -15.98 16.91
C ARG A 298 6.67 -16.44 15.54
N GLY A 299 6.83 -17.74 15.36
CA GLY A 299 7.18 -18.28 14.05
C GLY A 299 6.04 -18.11 13.04
N ASP A 300 6.43 -17.90 11.79
CA ASP A 300 5.54 -17.68 10.64
C ASP A 300 4.68 -16.39 10.68
N ASP A 301 4.90 -15.46 11.64
CA ASP A 301 4.15 -14.18 11.69
C ASP A 301 4.43 -13.30 10.48
N ARG A 302 5.66 -13.38 9.93
CA ARG A 302 6.13 -12.61 8.77
C ARG A 302 5.94 -11.11 8.95
N LEU A 303 6.29 -10.60 10.13
CA LEU A 303 6.29 -9.17 10.42
C LEU A 303 7.17 -8.42 9.40
N GLY A 304 6.71 -7.28 8.90
CA GLY A 304 7.42 -6.54 7.87
C GLY A 304 7.16 -7.04 6.44
N THR A 305 6.10 -7.86 6.24
CA THR A 305 5.61 -8.19 4.88
C THR A 305 5.09 -6.94 4.17
N SER A 306 4.48 -6.02 4.90
CA SER A 306 4.14 -4.67 4.46
C SER A 306 4.59 -3.68 5.52
N VAL A 307 5.15 -2.55 5.09
CA VAL A 307 5.57 -1.42 5.94
C VAL A 307 5.22 -0.11 5.25
N SER A 308 4.74 0.88 6.00
CA SER A 308 4.40 2.18 5.44
C SER A 308 4.50 3.29 6.48
N GLY A 309 5.02 4.46 6.08
CA GLY A 309 4.71 5.72 6.74
C GLY A 309 3.26 6.08 6.45
N VAL A 310 2.51 6.37 7.48
CA VAL A 310 1.05 6.57 7.37
C VAL A 310 0.63 8.01 7.66
N GLY A 311 1.60 8.94 7.68
CA GLY A 311 1.40 10.33 8.03
C GLY A 311 1.11 10.51 9.51
N ASP A 312 0.75 11.72 9.91
CA ASP A 312 0.50 12.11 11.31
C ASP A 312 -0.95 11.77 11.72
N LEU A 313 -1.16 10.54 12.24
CA LEU A 313 -2.46 10.00 12.65
C LEU A 313 -3.03 10.67 13.91
N ASN A 314 -2.16 11.28 14.73
CA ASN A 314 -2.53 11.85 16.04
C ASN A 314 -2.34 13.38 16.12
N LYS A 315 -1.74 13.99 15.09
CA LYS A 315 -1.43 15.42 14.93
C LYS A 315 -0.47 15.95 15.97
N ASP A 316 0.55 15.16 16.30
CA ASP A 316 1.62 15.57 17.22
C ASP A 316 2.81 16.23 16.49
N GLY A 317 2.81 16.22 15.16
CA GLY A 317 3.77 16.91 14.28
C GLY A 317 4.87 16.01 13.74
N CYS A 318 4.79 14.68 13.97
CA CYS A 318 5.66 13.68 13.36
C CYS A 318 4.81 12.64 12.62
N ASP A 319 5.42 12.00 11.64
CA ASP A 319 4.77 10.91 10.92
C ASP A 319 4.79 9.62 11.75
N ASP A 320 3.78 8.79 11.55
CA ASP A 320 3.56 7.51 12.21
C ASP A 320 3.85 6.35 11.24
N VAL A 321 4.12 5.15 11.76
CA VAL A 321 4.41 3.99 10.92
C VAL A 321 3.49 2.82 11.21
N ALA A 322 3.09 2.11 10.16
CA ALA A 322 2.32 0.86 10.22
C ALA A 322 3.14 -0.32 9.70
N VAL A 323 2.96 -1.48 10.32
CA VAL A 323 3.66 -2.73 9.99
C VAL A 323 2.67 -3.88 9.95
N GLY A 324 2.63 -4.62 8.84
CA GLY A 324 1.82 -5.81 8.65
C GLY A 324 2.55 -7.10 9.02
N ALA A 325 1.80 -8.04 9.59
CA ALA A 325 2.23 -9.40 9.94
C ALA A 325 1.14 -10.40 9.53
N PRO A 326 0.97 -10.68 8.21
CA PRO A 326 -0.18 -11.45 7.71
C PRO A 326 -0.21 -12.91 8.14
N GLY A 327 0.92 -13.48 8.56
CA GLY A 327 1.00 -14.82 9.10
C GLY A 327 0.67 -14.95 10.59
N TYR A 328 0.40 -13.84 11.29
CA TYR A 328 0.12 -13.84 12.72
C TYR A 328 -1.05 -14.74 13.09
N ASN A 329 -0.90 -15.47 14.23
CA ASN A 329 -1.90 -16.40 14.72
C ASN A 329 -2.55 -15.87 16.02
N GLU A 330 -3.83 -15.52 16.00
CA GLU A 330 -4.57 -15.00 17.16
C GLU A 330 -5.28 -16.14 17.91
N GLY A 331 -5.03 -16.29 19.20
CA GLY A 331 -5.76 -17.23 20.06
C GLY A 331 -5.71 -18.72 19.65
N GLY A 332 -4.84 -19.09 18.70
CA GLY A 332 -4.75 -20.44 18.12
C GLY A 332 -5.46 -20.58 16.77
N VAL A 333 -6.04 -19.51 16.25
CA VAL A 333 -6.55 -19.40 14.88
C VAL A 333 -5.37 -19.02 13.96
N LEU A 334 -5.17 -19.75 12.87
CA LEU A 334 -3.99 -19.63 12.02
C LEU A 334 -4.15 -18.51 10.98
N ASN A 335 -3.05 -17.77 10.72
CA ASN A 335 -2.96 -16.76 9.67
C ASN A 335 -4.12 -15.75 9.71
N THR A 336 -4.53 -15.35 10.89
CA THR A 336 -5.53 -14.28 11.05
C THR A 336 -4.98 -12.96 10.53
N GLY A 337 -3.66 -12.80 10.68
CA GLY A 337 -2.94 -11.57 10.39
C GLY A 337 -3.08 -10.52 11.49
N LYS A 338 -2.16 -9.58 11.50
CA LYS A 338 -2.14 -8.46 12.45
C LYS A 338 -1.45 -7.24 11.87
N VAL A 339 -1.88 -6.06 12.31
CA VAL A 339 -1.23 -4.78 12.02
C VAL A 339 -0.80 -4.15 13.33
N TYR A 340 0.37 -3.54 13.31
CA TYR A 340 0.96 -2.76 14.40
C TYR A 340 1.17 -1.33 13.93
N VAL A 341 0.86 -0.34 14.78
CA VAL A 341 1.14 1.08 14.52
C VAL A 341 2.00 1.64 15.64
N PHE A 342 3.00 2.42 15.28
CA PHE A 342 3.90 3.12 16.17
C PHE A 342 3.81 4.61 15.88
N TYR A 343 3.45 5.42 16.89
CA TYR A 343 3.36 6.87 16.74
C TYR A 343 4.74 7.52 16.85
N GLY A 344 4.97 8.50 15.99
CA GLY A 344 6.18 9.32 15.96
C GLY A 344 6.37 10.23 17.16
N CYS A 345 7.34 11.13 17.10
CA CYS A 345 7.63 12.12 18.15
C CYS A 345 7.88 11.57 19.57
N GLN A 346 8.12 10.26 19.71
CA GLN A 346 8.37 9.70 21.03
C GLN A 346 9.72 10.17 21.61
N ALA A 347 9.83 10.21 22.93
CA ALA A 347 11.06 10.66 23.62
C ALA A 347 12.22 9.66 23.51
N THR A 348 12.39 9.05 22.36
CA THR A 348 13.48 8.12 21.97
C THR A 348 14.36 8.77 20.91
N LEU A 349 15.52 8.22 20.64
CA LEU A 349 16.40 8.73 19.56
C LEU A 349 15.84 8.46 18.16
N SER A 350 14.98 7.46 18.01
CA SER A 350 14.36 7.07 16.75
C SER A 350 13.03 7.78 16.49
N GLY A 351 12.45 8.44 17.48
CA GLY A 351 11.09 8.94 17.41
C GLY A 351 10.01 7.89 17.70
N LEU A 352 10.31 6.59 17.69
CA LEU A 352 9.36 5.49 17.89
C LEU A 352 9.54 4.79 19.25
N ASN A 353 8.46 4.20 19.78
CA ASN A 353 8.47 3.35 20.96
C ASN A 353 8.95 1.91 20.62
N ASP A 354 9.44 1.16 21.63
CA ASP A 354 9.78 -0.26 21.50
C ASP A 354 8.55 -1.18 21.42
N LEU A 355 7.37 -0.68 21.77
CA LEU A 355 6.11 -1.42 21.73
C LEU A 355 5.10 -0.63 20.88
N PRO A 356 4.22 -1.34 20.14
CA PRO A 356 3.22 -0.67 19.33
C PRO A 356 2.23 0.11 20.19
N ASP A 357 1.82 1.26 19.71
CA ASP A 357 0.83 2.14 20.32
C ASP A 357 -0.61 1.72 19.98
N TRP A 358 -0.78 1.03 18.84
CA TRP A 358 -2.05 0.49 18.40
C TRP A 358 -1.86 -0.83 17.65
N GLU A 359 -2.84 -1.72 17.75
CA GLU A 359 -2.85 -3.03 17.11
C GLU A 359 -4.25 -3.39 16.60
N PHE A 360 -4.31 -4.10 15.47
CA PHE A 360 -5.54 -4.63 14.92
C PHE A 360 -5.37 -6.05 14.39
N SER A 361 -6.30 -6.93 14.68
CA SER A 361 -6.45 -8.28 14.13
C SER A 361 -7.94 -8.66 14.12
N ILE A 362 -8.28 -9.68 13.35
CA ILE A 362 -9.63 -10.26 13.34
C ILE A 362 -9.57 -11.74 13.70
N ASP A 363 -10.69 -12.32 14.14
CA ASP A 363 -10.78 -13.73 14.53
C ASP A 363 -11.28 -14.58 13.35
N GLN A 364 -10.55 -14.54 12.21
CA GLN A 364 -10.85 -15.35 11.03
C GLN A 364 -9.59 -16.06 10.52
N GLU A 365 -9.65 -17.39 10.46
CA GLU A 365 -8.56 -18.23 9.94
C GLU A 365 -8.26 -17.90 8.48
N GLY A 366 -6.99 -17.65 8.18
CA GLY A 366 -6.52 -17.42 6.82
C GLY A 366 -6.76 -16.03 6.24
N ALA A 367 -7.40 -15.10 6.96
CA ALA A 367 -7.74 -13.78 6.40
C ALA A 367 -6.52 -12.94 5.98
N ASN A 368 -5.37 -13.16 6.61
CA ASN A 368 -4.12 -12.45 6.31
C ASN A 368 -4.23 -10.91 6.45
N VAL A 369 -4.81 -10.43 7.56
CA VAL A 369 -4.87 -8.98 7.87
C VAL A 369 -3.45 -8.41 7.88
N GLY A 370 -3.26 -7.25 7.25
CA GLY A 370 -1.96 -6.61 7.11
C GLY A 370 -1.08 -7.24 6.02
N ILE A 371 -1.70 -7.89 5.01
CA ILE A 371 -0.97 -8.28 3.78
C ILE A 371 -0.43 -7.04 3.09
N ASP A 372 -1.17 -5.95 3.17
CA ASP A 372 -0.77 -4.63 2.77
C ASP A 372 -1.35 -3.58 3.72
N VAL A 373 -0.57 -2.53 4.02
CA VAL A 373 -0.93 -1.38 4.86
C VAL A 373 -0.40 -0.11 4.21
N SER A 374 -1.20 0.96 4.20
CA SER A 374 -0.80 2.25 3.65
C SER A 374 -1.50 3.42 4.35
N GLY A 375 -0.87 4.60 4.32
CA GLY A 375 -1.53 5.85 4.67
C GLY A 375 -2.58 6.23 3.63
N ALA A 376 -3.80 6.54 4.06
CA ALA A 376 -4.87 6.98 3.17
C ALA A 376 -4.85 8.50 2.90
N GLY A 377 -4.00 9.26 3.60
CA GLY A 377 -4.16 10.70 3.73
C GLY A 377 -5.38 11.06 4.60
N ASP A 378 -5.86 12.28 4.54
CA ASP A 378 -7.06 12.76 5.29
C ASP A 378 -8.32 12.55 4.43
N THR A 379 -8.92 11.35 4.54
CA THR A 379 -10.07 10.95 3.72
C THR A 379 -11.37 11.62 4.16
N ASN A 380 -11.42 12.15 5.38
CA ASN A 380 -12.61 12.73 6.00
C ASN A 380 -12.52 14.23 6.25
N GLN A 381 -11.38 14.86 5.94
CA GLN A 381 -11.06 16.29 6.11
C GLN A 381 -11.18 16.75 7.58
N ASP A 382 -10.78 15.90 8.53
CA ASP A 382 -10.73 16.26 9.96
C ASP A 382 -9.33 16.75 10.40
N GLY A 383 -8.35 16.65 9.51
CA GLY A 383 -7.00 17.13 9.65
C GLY A 383 -6.04 16.13 10.28
N TYR A 384 -6.42 14.87 10.40
CA TYR A 384 -5.58 13.74 10.78
C TYR A 384 -5.39 12.83 9.57
N ALA A 385 -4.25 12.19 9.46
CA ALA A 385 -4.07 11.14 8.47
C ALA A 385 -4.86 9.89 8.88
N ASP A 386 -5.24 9.07 7.89
CA ASP A 386 -6.00 7.83 8.06
C ASP A 386 -5.19 6.62 7.61
N LEU A 387 -5.50 5.41 8.12
CA LEU A 387 -4.82 4.16 7.84
C LEU A 387 -5.69 3.21 7.01
N LEU A 388 -5.13 2.59 5.98
CA LEU A 388 -5.70 1.46 5.24
C LEU A 388 -5.07 0.13 5.64
N VAL A 389 -5.89 -0.90 5.71
CA VAL A 389 -5.47 -2.27 6.02
C VAL A 389 -6.17 -3.25 5.10
N GLY A 390 -5.40 -3.98 4.29
CA GLY A 390 -5.87 -5.06 3.43
C GLY A 390 -5.89 -6.42 4.14
N ALA A 391 -6.89 -7.25 3.79
CA ALA A 391 -7.02 -8.65 4.21
C ALA A 391 -7.56 -9.48 3.04
N HIS A 392 -6.69 -9.80 2.09
CA HIS A 392 -7.05 -10.29 0.76
C HIS A 392 -7.67 -11.69 0.71
N LEU A 393 -7.52 -12.49 1.76
CA LEU A 393 -8.11 -13.83 1.90
C LEU A 393 -9.28 -13.85 2.89
N TYR A 394 -9.83 -12.68 3.23
CA TYR A 394 -11.05 -12.61 4.03
C TYR A 394 -12.21 -13.31 3.33
N ASP A 395 -13.01 -14.06 4.12
CA ASP A 395 -14.22 -14.78 3.70
C ASP A 395 -15.42 -14.25 4.47
N ASP A 396 -16.51 -13.88 3.80
CA ASP A 396 -17.83 -13.74 4.42
C ASP A 396 -18.82 -14.69 3.70
N GLU A 397 -19.55 -14.22 2.69
CA GLU A 397 -20.43 -15.07 1.86
C GLU A 397 -19.65 -15.76 0.72
N GLN A 398 -18.48 -15.24 0.35
CA GLN A 398 -17.66 -15.66 -0.78
C GLN A 398 -16.27 -16.06 -0.28
N ALA A 399 -15.67 -17.12 -0.85
CA ALA A 399 -14.31 -17.54 -0.48
C ALA A 399 -13.24 -16.60 -1.05
N ASN A 400 -12.27 -16.20 -0.23
CA ASN A 400 -11.15 -15.33 -0.60
C ASN A 400 -11.61 -14.06 -1.34
N GLU A 401 -12.74 -13.49 -0.93
CA GLU A 401 -13.26 -12.28 -1.54
C GLU A 401 -12.40 -11.06 -1.23
N GLY A 402 -11.80 -11.07 -0.04
CA GLY A 402 -10.98 -10.00 0.50
C GLY A 402 -11.78 -8.82 1.02
N ILE A 403 -11.16 -8.07 1.94
CA ILE A 403 -11.73 -6.87 2.56
C ILE A 403 -10.65 -5.82 2.77
N VAL A 404 -11.03 -4.55 2.75
CA VAL A 404 -10.20 -3.41 3.15
C VAL A 404 -10.88 -2.69 4.29
N TYR A 405 -10.11 -2.36 5.31
CA TYR A 405 -10.52 -1.54 6.45
C TYR A 405 -9.85 -0.18 6.37
N ALA A 406 -10.57 0.89 6.72
CA ALA A 406 -10.00 2.20 7.00
C ALA A 406 -10.22 2.58 8.46
N PHE A 407 -9.16 3.09 9.09
CA PHE A 407 -9.15 3.60 10.45
C PHE A 407 -8.82 5.07 10.42
N PHE A 408 -9.71 5.91 10.92
CA PHE A 408 -9.48 7.35 10.91
C PHE A 408 -8.61 7.78 12.10
N GLY A 409 -7.67 8.68 11.79
CA GLY A 409 -6.86 9.32 12.77
C GLY A 409 -7.69 10.19 13.75
N GLY A 410 -7.06 10.67 14.78
CA GLY A 410 -7.74 11.52 15.77
C GLY A 410 -6.83 11.90 16.92
N PRO A 411 -7.25 12.80 17.80
CA PRO A 411 -6.40 13.41 18.83
C PRO A 411 -5.82 12.42 19.87
N THR A 412 -6.20 11.17 19.81
CA THR A 412 -5.66 10.09 20.67
C THR A 412 -5.16 8.90 19.82
N GLY A 413 -4.88 9.15 18.54
CA GLY A 413 -4.54 8.12 17.56
C GLY A 413 -5.76 7.39 17.01
N LEU A 414 -5.55 6.21 16.46
CA LEU A 414 -6.57 5.41 15.76
C LEU A 414 -7.65 4.85 16.70
N ALA A 415 -8.88 4.75 16.21
CA ALA A 415 -9.95 4.03 16.89
C ALA A 415 -9.67 2.52 16.92
N PRO A 416 -10.16 1.75 17.93
CA PRO A 416 -9.94 0.32 18.03
C PRO A 416 -10.79 -0.52 17.05
N LEU A 417 -11.72 0.09 16.34
CA LEU A 417 -12.59 -0.54 15.34
C LEU A 417 -12.53 0.27 14.05
N PRO A 418 -12.63 -0.38 12.88
CA PRO A 418 -12.60 0.32 11.62
C PRO A 418 -13.75 1.33 11.50
N ASN A 419 -13.46 2.44 10.88
CA ASN A 419 -14.42 3.49 10.57
C ASN A 419 -15.15 3.19 9.27
N TRP A 420 -14.48 2.49 8.36
CA TRP A 420 -15.01 2.05 7.07
C TRP A 420 -14.47 0.66 6.72
N GLU A 421 -15.27 -0.12 6.01
CA GLU A 421 -14.90 -1.43 5.50
C GLU A 421 -15.60 -1.69 4.16
N VAL A 422 -14.91 -2.35 3.24
CA VAL A 422 -15.46 -2.76 1.95
C VAL A 422 -14.92 -4.12 1.54
N GLU A 423 -15.79 -4.97 1.01
CA GLU A 423 -15.51 -6.34 0.59
C GLU A 423 -15.49 -6.49 -0.94
N GLY A 424 -14.72 -7.45 -1.44
CA GLY A 424 -14.64 -7.76 -2.87
C GLY A 424 -15.90 -8.41 -3.45
N ASN A 425 -16.70 -9.05 -2.61
CA ASN A 425 -18.02 -9.63 -2.92
C ASN A 425 -18.05 -10.61 -4.11
N LYS A 426 -16.94 -11.26 -4.39
CA LYS A 426 -16.78 -12.34 -5.38
C LYS A 426 -15.72 -13.31 -4.94
N ASN A 427 -15.90 -14.60 -5.22
CA ASN A 427 -14.92 -15.62 -4.90
C ASN A 427 -13.55 -15.34 -5.56
N ASP A 428 -12.50 -15.55 -4.80
CA ASP A 428 -11.11 -15.52 -5.27
C ASP A 428 -10.74 -14.23 -6.00
N THR A 429 -11.16 -13.06 -5.50
CA THR A 429 -10.77 -11.77 -6.10
C THR A 429 -9.47 -11.24 -5.54
N TYR A 430 -9.15 -11.61 -4.31
CA TYR A 430 -8.03 -11.05 -3.53
C TYR A 430 -8.12 -9.53 -3.44
N PHE A 431 -9.33 -9.01 -3.20
CA PHE A 431 -9.57 -7.58 -3.00
C PHE A 431 -8.83 -7.11 -1.74
N GLY A 432 -8.12 -5.97 -1.84
CA GLY A 432 -7.23 -5.51 -0.77
C GLY A 432 -5.89 -6.26 -0.71
N TYR A 433 -5.46 -6.91 -1.80
CA TYR A 433 -4.10 -7.43 -1.95
C TYR A 433 -3.07 -6.31 -1.99
N ALA A 434 -3.40 -5.19 -2.65
CA ALA A 434 -2.67 -3.95 -2.63
C ALA A 434 -3.64 -2.81 -2.27
N VAL A 435 -3.22 -1.89 -1.41
CA VAL A 435 -3.99 -0.71 -0.98
C VAL A 435 -3.07 0.51 -0.93
N ASP A 436 -3.58 1.67 -1.35
CA ASP A 436 -2.83 2.92 -1.20
C ASP A 436 -3.74 4.15 -1.13
N GLY A 437 -3.22 5.25 -0.59
CA GLY A 437 -3.83 6.56 -0.68
C GLY A 437 -3.70 7.12 -2.10
N ALA A 438 -4.82 7.40 -2.75
CA ALA A 438 -4.81 7.95 -4.12
C ALA A 438 -4.58 9.48 -4.16
N GLY A 439 -4.52 10.13 -3.01
CA GLY A 439 -4.59 11.59 -2.93
C GLY A 439 -5.97 12.13 -3.36
N ASP A 440 -6.11 13.43 -3.56
CA ASP A 440 -7.36 14.04 -4.02
C ASP A 440 -7.47 13.95 -5.55
N THR A 441 -8.04 12.84 -6.05
CA THR A 441 -8.15 12.56 -7.48
C THR A 441 -9.28 13.32 -8.17
N ASN A 442 -10.21 13.91 -7.39
CA ASN A 442 -11.40 14.57 -7.88
C ASN A 442 -11.44 16.10 -7.60
N GLY A 443 -10.53 16.63 -6.80
CA GLY A 443 -10.40 18.06 -6.47
C GLY A 443 -11.42 18.55 -5.43
N ASP A 444 -11.85 17.66 -4.50
CA ASP A 444 -12.81 18.00 -3.45
C ASP A 444 -12.18 18.21 -2.06
N ASP A 445 -10.84 18.25 -2.01
CA ASP A 445 -10.01 18.39 -0.81
C ASP A 445 -10.05 17.19 0.17
N HIS A 446 -10.60 16.05 -0.22
CA HIS A 446 -10.52 14.79 0.54
C HIS A 446 -9.54 13.85 -0.16
N ALA A 447 -8.74 13.14 0.61
CA ALA A 447 -7.92 12.07 0.04
C ALA A 447 -8.82 10.87 -0.34
N ASP A 448 -8.53 10.26 -1.48
CA ASP A 448 -9.23 9.10 -2.02
C ASP A 448 -8.42 7.82 -1.75
N VAL A 449 -9.06 6.66 -1.91
CA VAL A 449 -8.47 5.35 -1.63
C VAL A 449 -8.41 4.51 -2.90
N LEU A 450 -7.24 3.89 -3.15
CA LEU A 450 -7.00 3.00 -4.27
C LEU A 450 -6.80 1.55 -3.78
N ILE A 451 -7.51 0.61 -4.41
CA ILE A 451 -7.52 -0.80 -4.00
C ILE A 451 -7.30 -1.72 -5.21
N GLY A 452 -6.37 -2.64 -5.09
CA GLY A 452 -6.09 -3.70 -6.05
C GLY A 452 -6.82 -5.01 -5.75
N ALA A 453 -7.22 -5.73 -6.80
CA ALA A 453 -7.82 -7.06 -6.74
C ALA A 453 -7.29 -7.94 -7.88
N PRO A 454 -6.03 -8.43 -7.79
CA PRO A 454 -5.30 -9.02 -8.93
C PRO A 454 -5.89 -10.33 -9.44
N MET A 455 -6.73 -11.01 -8.68
CA MET A 455 -7.38 -12.26 -9.08
C MET A 455 -8.84 -12.05 -9.51
N PHE A 456 -9.29 -10.80 -9.62
CA PHE A 456 -10.65 -10.48 -10.04
C PHE A 456 -10.98 -11.10 -11.41
N ARG A 457 -12.19 -11.69 -11.53
CA ARG A 457 -12.63 -12.43 -12.71
C ARG A 457 -13.65 -11.63 -13.50
N VAL A 458 -13.39 -11.48 -14.80
CA VAL A 458 -14.35 -10.99 -15.77
C VAL A 458 -14.74 -12.15 -16.69
N ASN A 459 -16.00 -12.55 -16.70
CA ASN A 459 -16.49 -13.73 -17.45
C ASN A 459 -15.68 -15.02 -17.15
N GLU A 460 -15.48 -15.32 -15.85
CA GLU A 460 -14.74 -16.47 -15.32
C GLU A 460 -13.22 -16.50 -15.65
N ILE A 461 -12.70 -15.48 -16.30
CA ILE A 461 -11.28 -15.35 -16.64
C ILE A 461 -10.63 -14.40 -15.63
N ILE A 462 -9.50 -14.82 -15.03
CA ILE A 462 -8.69 -13.97 -14.17
C ILE A 462 -8.10 -12.84 -15.02
N LYS A 463 -8.36 -11.61 -14.61
CA LYS A 463 -7.88 -10.41 -15.28
C LYS A 463 -7.25 -9.43 -14.31
N GLY A 464 -7.69 -9.45 -13.05
CA GLY A 464 -7.43 -8.42 -12.08
C GLY A 464 -8.31 -7.20 -12.25
N ALA A 465 -8.29 -6.31 -11.28
CA ALA A 465 -9.01 -5.04 -11.27
C ALA A 465 -8.36 -4.05 -10.30
N ALA A 466 -8.63 -2.76 -10.47
CA ALA A 466 -8.33 -1.72 -9.52
C ALA A 466 -9.57 -0.82 -9.32
N PHE A 467 -9.72 -0.26 -8.12
CA PHE A 467 -10.89 0.50 -7.69
C PHE A 467 -10.47 1.76 -6.95
N VAL A 468 -11.13 2.89 -7.19
CA VAL A 468 -10.99 4.10 -6.40
C VAL A 468 -12.29 4.40 -5.65
N TYR A 469 -12.17 4.68 -4.36
CA TYR A 469 -13.25 5.13 -3.49
C TYR A 469 -12.94 6.56 -3.05
N LEU A 470 -13.87 7.47 -3.30
CA LEU A 470 -13.70 8.89 -2.99
C LEU A 470 -13.88 9.15 -1.49
N GLY A 471 -13.00 10.00 -0.96
CA GLY A 471 -13.15 10.56 0.37
C GLY A 471 -14.38 11.45 0.49
N SER A 472 -14.93 11.64 1.69
CA SER A 472 -16.05 12.55 1.90
C SER A 472 -16.31 12.86 3.38
N GLN A 473 -16.91 14.02 3.66
CA GLN A 473 -17.36 14.39 5.02
C GLN A 473 -18.62 13.65 5.50
N GLN A 474 -19.29 12.88 4.65
CA GLN A 474 -20.56 12.23 5.00
C GLN A 474 -20.37 10.80 5.49
N ALA A 475 -20.75 10.57 6.73
CA ALA A 475 -20.79 9.24 7.34
C ALA A 475 -22.01 8.44 6.89
N VAL A 476 -21.86 7.39 6.07
CA VAL A 476 -22.94 6.44 5.72
C VAL A 476 -22.45 5.01 5.95
N ILE A 477 -23.13 4.22 6.78
CA ILE A 477 -22.85 2.79 6.98
C ILE A 477 -23.73 1.96 6.07
N HIS A 478 -23.14 1.12 5.22
CA HIS A 478 -23.81 -0.04 4.66
C HIS A 478 -22.82 -1.17 4.43
N HIS A 479 -23.17 -2.39 4.83
CA HIS A 479 -22.67 -3.59 4.19
C HIS A 479 -23.22 -3.61 2.77
N ILE A 480 -22.38 -3.50 1.76
CA ILE A 480 -22.85 -3.53 0.36
C ILE A 480 -22.15 -4.64 -0.39
N ASN A 481 -22.98 -5.57 -0.83
CA ASN A 481 -22.67 -6.46 -1.93
C ASN A 481 -22.56 -5.64 -3.21
N LEU A 482 -21.41 -5.60 -3.86
CA LEU A 482 -21.21 -4.94 -5.14
C LEU A 482 -22.31 -5.39 -6.14
N PRO A 483 -23.01 -4.47 -6.82
CA PRO A 483 -24.13 -4.85 -7.66
C PRO A 483 -23.64 -5.70 -8.84
N PHE A 484 -24.34 -6.80 -9.08
CA PHE A 484 -24.17 -7.59 -10.31
C PHE A 484 -24.34 -6.67 -11.52
N ILE A 485 -23.29 -6.52 -12.33
CA ILE A 485 -23.43 -5.94 -13.66
C ILE A 485 -24.30 -6.93 -14.48
N ARG A 486 -25.61 -6.69 -14.52
CA ARG A 486 -26.47 -7.33 -15.52
C ARG A 486 -26.31 -6.54 -16.81
N LYS A 487 -25.93 -7.27 -17.87
CA LYS A 487 -25.99 -6.78 -19.25
C LYS A 487 -27.40 -6.32 -19.61
#